data_7b4b4d5f0b526d44a2a40f66f8f72510
#
_entry.id   7b4b4d5f0b526d44a2a40f66f8f72510
#
_cell.length_a   1.000
_cell.length_b   1.000
_cell.length_c   1.000
_cell.angle_alpha   90.00
_cell.angle_beta   90.00
_cell.angle_gamma   90.00
#
_symmetry.space_group_name_H-M   'P 1'
#
loop_
_entity.id
_entity.type
_entity.pdbx_description
1 polymer ?
#
loop_
_entity_poly.entity_id
_entity_poly.type
_entity_poly.pdbx_seq_one_letter_code
_entity_poly.pdbx_strand_id
1 'polypeptide(L)'
;MTDTAVQRFEYLLNIMPSKLSALQEEDFSLKPSPEKWSKKEILGHLIDSAANNHQRFIRVQFEEEPAIRYNQNQWNALSHYNQKNTEELIRFWTSYNRHLIHIIQHIPEKNLERKCDTGEPSGPVTLQWLINDYVQHMEHHLHQMVEYT
;
A
#
# COMPACT_ATOMS: atom_id res chain seq x y z
N MET A 1 4.58 14.40 -11.41
CA MET A 1 5.76 13.62 -11.79
C MET A 1 5.89 12.42 -10.88
N THR A 2 6.06 11.25 -11.46
CA THR A 2 6.14 10.01 -10.69
C THR A 2 7.52 9.76 -10.08
N ASP A 3 8.56 10.36 -10.64
CA ASP A 3 9.95 10.06 -10.25
C ASP A 3 10.23 10.31 -8.77
N THR A 4 9.75 11.41 -8.22
CA THR A 4 9.93 11.72 -6.79
C THR A 4 9.23 10.70 -5.91
N ALA A 5 8.00 10.32 -6.28
CA ALA A 5 7.25 9.30 -5.54
C ALA A 5 7.95 7.95 -5.62
N VAL A 6 8.47 7.57 -6.80
CA VAL A 6 9.18 6.29 -6.98
C VAL A 6 10.47 6.28 -6.15
N GLN A 7 11.24 7.37 -6.15
CA GLN A 7 12.45 7.46 -5.33
C GLN A 7 12.15 7.29 -3.85
N ARG A 8 11.09 7.94 -3.37
CA ARG A 8 10.67 7.80 -1.98
C ARG A 8 10.21 6.37 -1.69
N PHE A 9 9.45 5.80 -2.60
CA PHE A 9 8.96 4.44 -2.50
C PHE A 9 10.12 3.43 -2.39
N GLU A 10 11.10 3.55 -3.26
CA GLU A 10 12.32 2.71 -3.23
C GLU A 10 13.06 2.85 -1.90
N TYR A 11 13.21 4.07 -1.42
CA TYR A 11 13.85 4.32 -0.14
C TYR A 11 13.11 3.59 1.00
N LEU A 12 11.78 3.67 1.02
CA LEU A 12 10.98 2.98 2.04
C LEU A 12 11.18 1.46 2.00
N LEU A 13 11.20 0.87 0.80
CA LEU A 13 11.43 -0.57 0.68
C LEU A 13 12.83 -0.99 1.08
N ASN A 14 13.80 -0.08 1.01
CA ASN A 14 15.16 -0.37 1.44
C ASN A 14 15.31 -0.33 2.96
N ILE A 15 14.63 0.59 3.64
CA ILE A 15 14.82 0.76 5.10
C ILE A 15 13.81 -0.03 5.96
N MET A 16 12.61 -0.28 5.46
CA MET A 16 11.53 -0.83 6.28
C MET A 16 11.71 -2.30 6.68
N PRO A 17 12.17 -3.22 5.80
CA PRO A 17 12.24 -4.63 6.20
C PRO A 17 13.00 -4.87 7.50
N SER A 18 14.18 -4.27 7.66
CA SER A 18 14.96 -4.45 8.88
C SER A 18 14.31 -3.77 10.09
N LYS A 19 13.66 -2.61 9.90
CA LYS A 19 12.97 -1.92 10.99
C LYS A 19 11.77 -2.72 11.49
N LEU A 20 11.00 -3.29 10.57
CA LEU A 20 9.84 -4.12 10.92
C LEU A 20 10.27 -5.44 11.58
N SER A 21 11.33 -6.06 11.06
CA SER A 21 11.88 -7.30 11.63
C SER A 21 12.47 -7.11 13.02
N ALA A 22 12.87 -5.88 13.37
CA ALA A 22 13.41 -5.58 14.69
C ALA A 22 12.33 -5.45 15.78
N LEU A 23 11.06 -5.34 15.40
CA LEU A 23 9.97 -5.26 16.38
C LEU A 23 9.76 -6.61 17.08
N GLN A 24 9.49 -6.58 18.38
CA GLN A 24 9.13 -7.78 19.13
C GLN A 24 7.77 -8.29 18.65
N GLU A 25 7.61 -9.61 18.58
CA GLU A 25 6.37 -10.23 18.09
C GLU A 25 5.16 -9.79 18.94
N GLU A 26 5.31 -9.71 20.24
CA GLU A 26 4.23 -9.25 21.13
C GLU A 26 3.77 -7.84 20.79
N ASP A 27 4.72 -6.93 20.50
CA ASP A 27 4.41 -5.56 20.11
C ASP A 27 3.75 -5.53 18.74
N PHE A 28 4.26 -6.33 17.81
CA PHE A 28 3.74 -6.38 16.44
C PHE A 28 2.28 -6.86 16.39
N SER A 29 1.94 -7.83 17.25
CA SER A 29 0.61 -8.47 17.27
C SER A 29 -0.37 -7.82 18.24
N LEU A 30 0.08 -6.86 19.06
CA LEU A 30 -0.77 -6.25 20.09
C LEU A 30 -1.84 -5.36 19.43
N LYS A 31 -3.09 -5.61 19.79
CA LYS A 31 -4.20 -4.70 19.43
C LYS A 31 -4.37 -3.69 20.57
N PRO A 32 -4.20 -2.38 20.32
CA PRO A 32 -4.41 -1.37 21.37
C PRO A 32 -5.82 -1.41 21.98
N SER A 33 -6.81 -1.79 21.18
CA SER A 33 -8.17 -2.07 21.63
C SER A 33 -8.80 -3.03 20.63
N PRO A 34 -9.96 -3.66 20.96
CA PRO A 34 -10.61 -4.61 20.04
C PRO A 34 -10.95 -4.01 18.67
N GLU A 35 -11.18 -2.69 18.60
CA GLU A 35 -11.55 -2.00 17.36
C GLU A 35 -10.35 -1.46 16.58
N LYS A 36 -9.16 -1.46 17.19
CA LYS A 36 -7.97 -0.91 16.54
C LYS A 36 -7.06 -2.01 16.03
N TRP A 37 -6.46 -1.78 14.89
CA TRP A 37 -5.52 -2.72 14.29
C TRP A 37 -4.23 -2.83 15.08
N SER A 38 -3.69 -4.05 15.15
CA SER A 38 -2.30 -4.27 15.54
C SER A 38 -1.37 -3.75 14.44
N LYS A 39 -0.10 -3.60 14.74
CA LYS A 39 0.90 -3.26 13.72
C LYS A 39 0.92 -4.29 12.59
N LYS A 40 0.75 -5.57 12.92
CA LYS A 40 0.66 -6.65 11.93
C LYS A 40 -0.55 -6.47 11.02
N GLU A 41 -1.69 -6.08 11.57
CA GLU A 41 -2.89 -5.78 10.77
C GLU A 41 -2.72 -4.52 9.93
N ILE A 42 -1.98 -3.51 10.42
CA ILE A 42 -1.64 -2.32 9.63
C ILE A 42 -0.78 -2.72 8.43
N LEU A 43 0.23 -3.57 8.64
CA LEU A 43 1.04 -4.07 7.52
C LEU A 43 0.17 -4.84 6.53
N GLY A 44 -0.77 -5.66 7.04
CA GLY A 44 -1.75 -6.35 6.21
C GLY A 44 -2.63 -5.40 5.41
N HIS A 45 -3.07 -4.30 6.03
CA HIS A 45 -3.81 -3.25 5.32
C HIS A 45 -2.97 -2.67 4.17
N LEU A 46 -1.67 -2.49 4.37
CA LEU A 46 -0.80 -2.03 3.29
C LEU A 46 -0.67 -3.07 2.17
N ILE A 47 -0.74 -4.36 2.48
CA ILE A 47 -0.77 -5.43 1.48
C ILE A 47 -2.10 -5.39 0.70
N ASP A 48 -3.22 -5.21 1.39
CA ASP A 48 -4.54 -5.08 0.75
C ASP A 48 -4.57 -3.85 -0.16
N SER A 49 -3.97 -2.76 0.29
CA SER A 49 -3.82 -1.53 -0.51
C SER A 49 -2.99 -1.81 -1.77
N ALA A 50 -1.90 -2.57 -1.64
CA ALA A 50 -1.09 -2.98 -2.78
C ALA A 50 -1.91 -3.77 -3.79
N ALA A 51 -2.69 -4.74 -3.33
CA ALA A 51 -3.52 -5.58 -4.21
C ALA A 51 -4.56 -4.75 -4.98
N ASN A 52 -5.21 -3.82 -4.32
CA ASN A 52 -6.24 -2.99 -4.95
C ASN A 52 -5.65 -1.90 -5.84
N ASN A 53 -4.54 -1.32 -5.47
CA ASN A 53 -3.86 -0.35 -6.32
C ASN A 53 -3.12 -1.01 -7.49
N HIS A 54 -2.69 -2.25 -7.34
CA HIS A 54 -2.18 -3.05 -8.46
C HIS A 54 -3.22 -3.10 -9.59
N GLN A 55 -4.47 -3.40 -9.24
CA GLN A 55 -5.56 -3.39 -10.22
C GLN A 55 -5.71 -2.00 -10.85
N ARG A 56 -5.69 -0.95 -10.05
CA ARG A 56 -5.84 0.41 -10.55
C ARG A 56 -4.71 0.80 -11.50
N PHE A 57 -3.47 0.54 -11.12
CA PHE A 57 -2.30 0.89 -11.93
C PHE A 57 -2.30 0.19 -13.30
N ILE A 58 -2.82 -1.02 -13.36
CA ILE A 58 -2.92 -1.77 -14.62
C ILE A 58 -4.18 -1.34 -15.39
N ARG A 59 -5.34 -1.42 -14.74
CA ARG A 59 -6.64 -1.31 -15.43
C ARG A 59 -6.93 0.10 -15.93
N VAL A 60 -6.48 1.13 -15.21
CA VAL A 60 -6.65 2.52 -15.66
C VAL A 60 -5.97 2.75 -17.01
N GLN A 61 -4.92 1.99 -17.32
CA GLN A 61 -4.17 2.16 -18.56
C GLN A 61 -4.94 1.68 -19.80
N PHE A 62 -5.93 0.80 -19.64
CA PHE A 62 -6.65 0.25 -20.79
C PHE A 62 -8.18 0.24 -20.67
N GLU A 63 -8.73 0.55 -19.49
CA GLU A 63 -10.19 0.68 -19.30
C GLU A 63 -10.58 2.15 -19.22
N GLU A 64 -11.81 2.46 -19.62
CA GLU A 64 -12.36 3.82 -19.54
C GLU A 64 -12.84 4.08 -18.11
N GLU A 65 -12.08 4.86 -17.37
CA GLU A 65 -12.43 5.35 -16.04
C GLU A 65 -13.03 4.26 -15.12
N PRO A 66 -12.30 3.15 -14.87
CA PRO A 66 -12.86 2.04 -14.11
C PRO A 66 -13.17 2.45 -12.68
N ALA A 67 -14.25 1.86 -12.13
CA ALA A 67 -14.59 2.00 -10.72
C ALA A 67 -13.95 0.84 -9.96
N ILE A 68 -12.97 1.14 -9.13
CA ILE A 68 -12.24 0.13 -8.35
C ILE A 68 -12.22 0.60 -6.89
N ARG A 69 -13.15 0.07 -6.12
CA ARG A 69 -13.35 0.39 -4.71
C ARG A 69 -13.21 -0.90 -3.89
N TYR A 70 -12.86 -0.76 -2.63
CA TYR A 70 -12.84 -1.93 -1.73
C TYR A 70 -13.12 -1.50 -0.30
N ASN A 71 -13.67 -2.43 0.48
CA ASN A 71 -13.94 -2.24 1.90
C ASN A 71 -12.70 -2.69 2.69
N GLN A 72 -11.87 -1.73 3.09
CA GLN A 72 -10.60 -2.02 3.75
C GLN A 72 -10.77 -2.79 5.07
N ASN A 73 -11.83 -2.51 5.81
CA ASN A 73 -12.05 -3.18 7.09
C ASN A 73 -12.43 -4.65 6.89
N GLN A 74 -13.28 -4.95 5.90
CA GLN A 74 -13.65 -6.32 5.56
C GLN A 74 -12.45 -7.09 5.03
N TRP A 75 -11.66 -6.49 4.15
CA TRP A 75 -10.44 -7.13 3.64
C TRP A 75 -9.50 -7.51 4.78
N ASN A 76 -9.29 -6.59 5.71
CA ASN A 76 -8.40 -6.83 6.83
C ASN A 76 -8.94 -7.94 7.74
N ALA A 77 -10.22 -7.86 8.12
CA ALA A 77 -10.85 -8.83 9.00
C ALA A 77 -10.83 -10.25 8.42
N LEU A 78 -11.09 -10.39 7.13
CA LEU A 78 -11.18 -11.68 6.47
C LEU A 78 -9.82 -12.28 6.08
N SER A 79 -8.76 -11.50 6.18
CA SER A 79 -7.39 -11.96 5.89
C SER A 79 -6.68 -12.58 7.10
N HIS A 80 -7.16 -12.31 8.30
CA HIS A 80 -6.60 -12.89 9.53
C HIS A 80 -5.08 -12.66 9.68
N TYR A 81 -4.65 -11.42 9.47
CA TYR A 81 -3.22 -11.08 9.45
C TYR A 81 -2.50 -11.37 10.76
N ASN A 82 -3.18 -11.23 11.91
CA ASN A 82 -2.53 -11.52 13.20
C ASN A 82 -2.13 -13.00 13.36
N GLN A 83 -2.70 -13.88 12.54
CA GLN A 83 -2.39 -15.31 12.55
C GLN A 83 -1.29 -15.71 11.57
N LYS A 84 -0.78 -14.75 10.79
CA LYS A 84 0.27 -15.03 9.80
C LYS A 84 1.65 -14.90 10.42
N ASN A 85 2.61 -15.63 9.85
CA ASN A 85 4.02 -15.51 10.23
C ASN A 85 4.52 -14.11 9.88
N THR A 86 5.14 -13.44 10.85
CA THR A 86 5.60 -12.06 10.70
C THR A 86 6.62 -11.90 9.58
N GLU A 87 7.63 -12.77 9.53
CA GLU A 87 8.68 -12.66 8.51
C GLU A 87 8.16 -12.90 7.09
N GLU A 88 7.22 -13.83 6.95
CA GLU A 88 6.58 -14.05 5.65
C GLU A 88 5.76 -12.83 5.22
N LEU A 89 5.08 -12.20 6.16
CA LEU A 89 4.26 -11.03 5.88
C LEU A 89 5.12 -9.85 5.43
N ILE A 90 6.25 -9.62 6.11
CA ILE A 90 7.21 -8.56 5.76
C ILE A 90 7.79 -8.83 4.36
N ARG A 91 8.18 -10.06 4.08
CA ARG A 91 8.72 -10.42 2.75
C ARG A 91 7.69 -10.26 1.65
N PHE A 92 6.44 -10.63 1.91
CA PHE A 92 5.37 -10.47 0.93
C PHE A 92 5.11 -8.99 0.63
N TRP A 93 4.98 -8.19 1.68
CA TRP A 93 4.81 -6.73 1.51
C TRP A 93 5.95 -6.14 0.67
N THR A 94 7.18 -6.50 1.00
CA THR A 94 8.37 -5.99 0.31
C THR A 94 8.39 -6.40 -1.16
N SER A 95 8.21 -7.69 -1.43
CA SER A 95 8.25 -8.22 -2.81
C SER A 95 7.12 -7.67 -3.66
N TYR A 96 5.90 -7.59 -3.11
CA TYR A 96 4.76 -7.07 -3.84
C TYR A 96 4.99 -5.60 -4.23
N ASN A 97 5.48 -4.81 -3.29
CA ASN A 97 5.72 -3.39 -3.56
C ASN A 97 6.88 -3.17 -4.54
N ARG A 98 7.90 -4.02 -4.55
CA ARG A 98 8.93 -3.96 -5.60
C ARG A 98 8.31 -4.23 -6.97
N HIS A 99 7.36 -5.14 -7.05
CA HIS A 99 6.62 -5.38 -8.30
C HIS A 99 5.82 -4.14 -8.71
N LEU A 100 5.17 -3.46 -7.76
CA LEU A 100 4.43 -2.23 -8.06
C LEU A 100 5.35 -1.12 -8.57
N ILE A 101 6.53 -0.96 -7.99
CA ILE A 101 7.52 0.00 -8.50
C ILE A 101 7.86 -0.32 -9.96
N HIS A 102 8.10 -1.60 -10.27
CA HIS A 102 8.37 -2.04 -11.63
C HIS A 102 7.23 -1.64 -12.59
N ILE A 103 5.99 -1.88 -12.20
CA ILE A 103 4.82 -1.48 -13.00
C ILE A 103 4.80 0.04 -13.21
N ILE A 104 4.94 0.81 -12.13
CA ILE A 104 4.88 2.27 -12.17
C ILE A 104 5.95 2.83 -13.12
N GLN A 105 7.17 2.29 -13.06
CA GLN A 105 8.27 2.74 -13.90
C GLN A 105 8.04 2.51 -15.39
N HIS A 106 7.14 1.59 -15.75
CA HIS A 106 6.82 1.26 -17.14
C HIS A 106 5.53 1.92 -17.64
N ILE A 107 4.86 2.74 -16.82
CA ILE A 107 3.65 3.45 -17.25
C ILE A 107 4.04 4.54 -18.24
N PRO A 108 3.51 4.52 -19.47
CA PRO A 108 3.75 5.62 -20.42
C PRO A 108 3.20 6.93 -19.89
N GLU A 109 3.94 8.02 -20.09
CA GLU A 109 3.52 9.34 -19.59
C GLU A 109 2.11 9.72 -20.03
N LYS A 110 1.73 9.35 -21.26
CA LYS A 110 0.38 9.62 -21.81
C LYS A 110 -0.74 8.98 -20.98
N ASN A 111 -0.44 7.94 -20.20
CA ASN A 111 -1.46 7.25 -19.38
C ASN A 111 -1.64 7.90 -18.01
N LEU A 112 -0.75 8.80 -17.58
CA LEU A 112 -0.78 9.37 -16.24
C LEU A 112 -2.00 10.24 -15.97
N GLU A 113 -2.62 10.79 -17.03
CA GLU A 113 -3.84 11.62 -16.91
C GLU A 113 -5.13 10.79 -16.96
N ARG A 114 -5.05 9.50 -17.23
CA ARG A 114 -6.22 8.62 -17.23
C ARG A 114 -6.75 8.49 -15.80
N LYS A 115 -8.06 8.26 -15.66
CA LYS A 115 -8.72 8.38 -14.36
C LYS A 115 -9.32 7.07 -13.87
N CYS A 116 -9.47 6.99 -12.55
CA CYS A 116 -10.11 5.90 -11.85
C CYS A 116 -11.12 6.46 -10.83
N ASP A 117 -12.28 5.84 -10.74
CA ASP A 117 -13.22 6.10 -9.65
C ASP A 117 -12.84 5.19 -8.47
N THR A 118 -12.26 5.80 -7.44
CA THR A 118 -11.86 5.09 -6.22
C THR A 118 -12.85 5.29 -5.08
N GLY A 119 -13.93 6.03 -5.33
CA GLY A 119 -14.91 6.40 -4.31
C GLY A 119 -14.61 7.72 -3.61
N GLU A 120 -13.60 8.47 -4.06
CA GLU A 120 -13.31 9.80 -3.51
C GLU A 120 -14.50 10.73 -3.70
N PRO A 121 -14.89 11.50 -2.64
CA PRO A 121 -16.02 12.44 -2.75
C PRO A 121 -15.85 13.49 -3.85
N SER A 122 -14.60 13.85 -4.16
CA SER A 122 -14.30 14.83 -5.22
C SER A 122 -14.42 14.25 -6.64
N GLY A 123 -14.68 12.94 -6.75
CA GLY A 123 -14.83 12.26 -8.03
C GLY A 123 -13.57 11.50 -8.46
N PRO A 124 -13.55 11.03 -9.74
CA PRO A 124 -12.43 10.25 -10.25
C PRO A 124 -11.10 10.98 -10.16
N VAL A 125 -10.03 10.24 -9.93
CA VAL A 125 -8.67 10.77 -9.76
C VAL A 125 -7.76 10.23 -10.86
N THR A 126 -6.71 10.99 -11.19
CA THR A 126 -5.76 10.56 -12.21
C THR A 126 -4.83 9.46 -11.72
N LEU A 127 -4.25 8.72 -12.65
CA LEU A 127 -3.23 7.73 -12.33
C LEU A 127 -2.01 8.37 -11.64
N GLN A 128 -1.62 9.56 -12.08
CA GLN A 128 -0.56 10.35 -11.43
C GLN A 128 -0.90 10.60 -9.95
N TRP A 129 -2.12 11.05 -9.67
CA TRP A 129 -2.58 11.31 -8.31
C TRP A 129 -2.55 10.02 -7.47
N LEU A 130 -3.02 8.91 -8.05
CA LEU A 130 -3.06 7.61 -7.38
C LEU A 130 -1.67 7.14 -6.94
N ILE A 131 -0.67 7.31 -7.81
CA ILE A 131 0.70 6.90 -7.51
C ILE A 131 1.24 7.72 -6.33
N ASN A 132 1.04 9.03 -6.36
CA ASN A 132 1.50 9.90 -5.27
C ASN A 132 0.77 9.59 -3.97
N ASP A 133 -0.54 9.42 -4.03
CA ASP A 133 -1.36 9.11 -2.86
C ASP A 133 -0.99 7.75 -2.26
N TYR A 134 -0.69 6.76 -3.12
CA TYR A 134 -0.30 5.43 -2.67
C TYR A 134 0.93 5.49 -1.75
N VAL A 135 1.96 6.24 -2.14
CA VAL A 135 3.18 6.38 -1.35
C VAL A 135 2.91 7.17 -0.06
N GLN A 136 2.14 8.26 -0.14
CA GLN A 136 1.80 9.06 1.03
C GLN A 136 0.97 8.26 2.04
N HIS A 137 0.00 7.51 1.57
CA HIS A 137 -0.84 6.65 2.41
C HIS A 137 0.02 5.57 3.10
N MET A 138 0.94 4.97 2.36
CA MET A 138 1.89 4.00 2.92
C MET A 138 2.68 4.63 4.05
N GLU A 139 3.26 5.81 3.85
CA GLU A 139 4.07 6.48 4.88
C GLU A 139 3.25 6.82 6.11
N HIS A 140 2.01 7.28 5.92
CA HIS A 140 1.12 7.54 7.03
C HIS A 140 1.01 6.33 7.96
N HIS A 141 0.84 5.15 7.39
CA HIS A 141 0.73 3.92 8.18
C HIS A 141 2.07 3.40 8.69
N LEU A 142 3.15 3.55 7.93
CA LEU A 142 4.48 3.14 8.40
C LEU A 142 4.90 3.93 9.64
N HIS A 143 4.57 5.21 9.71
CA HIS A 143 4.83 6.03 10.90
C HIS A 143 4.04 5.58 12.13
N GLN A 144 2.95 4.84 11.95
CA GLN A 144 2.21 4.24 13.07
C GLN A 144 2.92 3.02 13.63
N MET A 145 3.87 2.43 12.90
CA MET A 145 4.54 1.19 13.27
C MET A 145 5.97 1.39 13.76
N VAL A 146 6.73 2.25 13.10
CA VAL A 146 8.17 2.46 13.38
C VAL A 146 8.52 3.94 13.19
N GLU A 147 9.61 4.34 13.84
CA GLU A 147 10.17 5.69 13.67
C GLU A 147 11.19 5.70 12.53
N TYR A 148 11.11 6.72 11.68
CA TYR A 148 12.05 6.90 10.57
C TYR A 148 11.90 8.29 9.96
N THR A 149 12.85 8.69 9.18
CA THR A 149 12.82 9.90 8.37
C THR A 149 12.92 9.54 6.88
#